data_39f0f69f01637871bc3ff4f59c498b44
#
_entry.id   39f0f69f01637871bc3ff4f59c498b44
#
_cell.length_a   1.000
_cell.length_b   1.000
_cell.length_c   1.000
_cell.angle_alpha   90.00
_cell.angle_beta   90.00
_cell.angle_gamma   90.00
#
_symmetry.space_group_name_H-M   'P 1'
#
loop_
_entity.id
_entity.type
_entity.pdbx_description
1 polymer ?
#
loop_
_entity_poly.entity_id
_entity_poly.type
_entity_poly.pdbx_seq_one_letter_code
_entity_poly.pdbx_strand_id
1 'polypeptide(L)'
;MSHKTADQEWLVEQLKYIAQGIGKTLSPFCEVVLHDLTDSENTIMVIENNLSGRKVGDRATELGMARIESSDFPQIVANYPNQFPDGRTAKSTSIGI
;
A
#
# COMPACT_ATOMS: atom_id res chain seq x y z
N MET A 1 13.83 -15.08 -1.40
CA MET A 1 14.10 -13.70 -0.95
C MET A 1 14.44 -12.84 -2.14
N SER A 2 13.74 -11.76 -2.32
CA SER A 2 14.06 -10.83 -3.41
C SER A 2 15.15 -9.86 -2.97
N HIS A 3 16.03 -9.53 -3.91
CA HIS A 3 17.09 -8.55 -3.68
C HIS A 3 16.75 -7.27 -4.44
N LYS A 4 16.74 -6.16 -3.73
CA LYS A 4 16.57 -4.84 -4.33
C LYS A 4 17.91 -4.26 -4.71
N THR A 5 17.95 -3.53 -5.81
CA THR A 5 19.10 -2.69 -6.15
C THR A 5 19.17 -1.50 -5.19
N ALA A 6 20.31 -0.81 -5.18
CA ALA A 6 20.48 0.41 -4.39
C ALA A 6 19.44 1.47 -4.78
N ASP A 7 19.13 1.60 -6.06
CA ASP A 7 18.12 2.55 -6.55
C ASP A 7 16.72 2.17 -6.07
N GLN A 8 16.39 0.88 -6.07
CA GLN A 8 15.10 0.41 -5.56
C GLN A 8 14.97 0.65 -4.06
N GLU A 9 16.01 0.39 -3.29
CA GLU A 9 16.02 0.65 -1.85
C GLU A 9 15.85 2.15 -1.55
N TRP A 10 16.54 2.99 -2.31
CA TRP A 10 16.38 4.44 -2.19
C TRP A 10 14.95 4.87 -2.48
N LEU A 11 14.35 4.34 -3.56
CA LEU A 11 12.97 4.66 -3.93
C LEU A 11 11.99 4.28 -2.83
N VAL A 12 12.12 3.08 -2.28
CA VAL A 12 11.25 2.62 -1.17
C VAL A 12 11.36 3.58 0.01
N GLU A 13 12.58 4.00 0.36
CA GLU A 13 12.79 4.92 1.47
C GLU A 13 12.12 6.28 1.21
N GLN A 14 12.21 6.80 -0.01
CA GLN A 14 11.53 8.06 -0.36
C GLN A 14 10.01 7.91 -0.30
N LEU A 15 9.49 6.79 -0.77
CA LEU A 15 8.06 6.52 -0.72
C LEU A 15 7.52 6.41 0.71
N LYS A 16 8.33 5.92 1.65
CA LYS A 16 7.97 5.92 3.08
C LYS A 16 7.72 7.35 3.57
N TYR A 17 8.59 8.28 3.25
CA TYR A 17 8.42 9.68 3.63
C TYR A 17 7.16 10.30 3.01
N ILE A 18 6.90 10.01 1.74
CA ILE A 18 5.71 10.50 1.04
C ILE A 18 4.43 9.97 1.71
N ALA A 19 4.39 8.67 1.99
CA ALA A 19 3.25 8.04 2.65
C ALA A 19 3.01 8.65 4.04
N GLN A 20 4.06 8.85 4.81
CA GLN A 20 3.99 9.45 6.14
C GLN A 20 3.48 10.89 6.07
N GLY A 21 3.99 11.68 5.13
CA GLY A 21 3.59 13.08 4.97
C GLY A 21 2.12 13.21 4.61
N ILE A 22 1.66 12.43 3.64
CA ILE A 22 0.25 12.40 3.25
C ILE A 22 -0.63 11.97 4.43
N GLY A 23 -0.24 10.91 5.10
CA GLY A 23 -0.99 10.39 6.24
C GLY A 23 -1.13 11.40 7.36
N LYS A 24 -0.06 12.12 7.69
CA LYS A 24 -0.09 13.16 8.73
C LYS A 24 -1.00 14.32 8.34
N THR A 25 -0.98 14.72 7.07
CA THR A 25 -1.85 15.80 6.59
C THR A 25 -3.32 15.44 6.69
N LEU A 26 -3.67 14.19 6.41
CA LEU A 26 -5.06 13.70 6.36
C LEU A 26 -5.49 12.94 7.62
N SER A 27 -4.67 13.02 8.67
CA SER A 27 -4.99 12.37 9.95
C SER A 27 -6.25 12.98 10.58
N PRO A 28 -7.12 12.18 11.18
CA PRO A 28 -7.10 10.71 11.27
C PRO A 28 -7.95 10.01 10.21
N PHE A 29 -8.35 10.70 9.14
CA PHE A 29 -9.45 10.29 8.26
C PHE A 29 -9.03 9.43 7.06
N CYS A 30 -7.74 9.35 6.77
CA CYS A 30 -7.25 8.63 5.61
C CYS A 30 -6.14 7.67 6.02
N GLU A 31 -6.34 6.37 5.78
CA GLU A 31 -5.26 5.39 5.93
C GLU A 31 -4.39 5.41 4.68
N VAL A 32 -3.08 5.53 4.87
CA VAL A 32 -2.10 5.43 3.79
C VAL A 32 -1.22 4.21 4.04
N VAL A 33 -1.12 3.35 3.05
CA VAL A 33 -0.35 2.11 3.15
C VAL A 33 0.66 2.06 2.01
N LEU A 34 1.91 1.79 2.36
CA LEU A 34 2.96 1.51 1.39
C LEU A 34 3.20 0.02 1.34
N HIS A 35 3.04 -0.57 0.15
CA HIS A 35 3.33 -1.97 -0.10
C HIS A 35 4.61 -2.11 -0.93
N ASP A 36 5.44 -3.06 -0.55
CA ASP A 36 6.52 -3.56 -1.40
C ASP A 36 6.08 -4.92 -1.95
N LEU A 37 5.74 -4.98 -3.22
CA LEU A 37 5.17 -6.18 -3.84
C LEU A 37 6.24 -7.19 -4.30
N THR A 38 7.51 -6.92 -4.05
CA THR A 38 8.58 -7.89 -4.36
C THR A 38 8.56 -9.09 -3.41
N ASP A 39 7.92 -8.95 -2.24
CA ASP A 39 7.68 -10.04 -1.30
C ASP A 39 6.19 -10.12 -1.00
N SER A 40 5.48 -11.03 -1.67
CA SER A 40 4.02 -11.14 -1.56
C SER A 40 3.53 -11.59 -0.19
N GLU A 41 4.39 -12.16 0.65
CA GLU A 41 4.03 -12.61 1.99
C GLU A 41 4.14 -11.51 3.05
N ASN A 42 4.95 -10.47 2.79
CA ASN A 42 5.25 -9.42 3.76
C ASN A 42 5.29 -8.06 3.03
N THR A 43 4.18 -7.63 2.45
CA THR A 43 4.18 -6.47 1.58
C THR A 43 4.09 -5.13 2.30
N ILE A 44 3.39 -5.07 3.43
CA ILE A 44 3.12 -3.79 4.09
C ILE A 44 4.37 -3.28 4.79
N MET A 45 4.86 -2.13 4.32
CA MET A 45 6.07 -1.49 4.85
C MET A 45 5.73 -0.35 5.81
N VAL A 46 4.66 0.38 5.53
CA VAL A 46 4.23 1.54 6.32
C VAL A 46 2.72 1.59 6.35
N ILE A 47 2.16 1.91 7.51
CA ILE A 47 0.74 2.24 7.67
C ILE A 47 0.65 3.53 8.45
N GLU A 48 -0.02 4.53 7.87
CA GLU A 48 -0.39 5.75 8.57
C GLU A 48 -1.90 5.79 8.78
N ASN A 49 -2.34 6.19 9.97
CA ASN A 49 -3.75 6.25 10.34
C ASN A 49 -4.45 4.90 10.16
N ASN A 50 -4.03 3.91 10.94
CA ASN A 50 -4.46 2.52 10.78
C ASN A 50 -5.95 2.35 11.06
N LEU A 51 -6.77 2.42 10.02
CA LEU A 51 -8.22 2.25 10.10
C LEU A 51 -8.64 0.81 9.82
N SER A 52 -7.83 0.06 9.11
CA SER A 52 -8.17 -1.30 8.67
C SER A 52 -7.80 -2.39 9.68
N GLY A 53 -6.94 -2.07 10.65
CA GLY A 53 -6.43 -3.07 11.58
C GLY A 53 -5.27 -3.91 11.03
N ARG A 54 -4.79 -3.63 9.82
CA ARG A 54 -3.63 -4.32 9.24
C ARG A 54 -2.35 -3.93 9.96
N LYS A 55 -1.29 -4.71 9.75
CA LYS A 55 0.00 -4.51 10.42
C LYS A 55 1.13 -4.48 9.41
N VAL A 56 2.19 -3.77 9.74
CA VAL A 56 3.45 -3.86 8.99
C VAL A 56 3.88 -5.32 8.92
N GLY A 57 4.25 -5.75 7.72
CA GLY A 57 4.61 -7.15 7.46
C GLY A 57 3.45 -8.01 6.97
N ASP A 58 2.22 -7.51 6.96
CA ASP A 58 1.08 -8.27 6.44
C ASP A 58 1.18 -8.48 4.93
N ARG A 59 0.40 -9.45 4.46
CA ARG A 59 0.37 -9.86 3.05
C ARG A 59 -0.34 -8.81 2.19
N ALA A 60 -0.11 -8.92 0.87
CA ALA A 60 -0.79 -8.10 -0.12
C ALA A 60 -2.31 -8.33 -0.10
N THR A 61 -3.06 -7.27 -0.37
CA THR A 61 -4.49 -7.35 -0.63
C THR A 61 -4.75 -8.03 -1.99
N GLU A 62 -6.03 -8.33 -2.28
CA GLU A 62 -6.41 -8.88 -3.60
C GLU A 62 -5.95 -7.97 -4.74
N LEU A 63 -6.09 -6.66 -4.58
CA LEU A 63 -5.63 -5.71 -5.59
C LEU A 63 -4.11 -5.75 -5.74
N GLY A 64 -3.38 -5.84 -4.62
CA GLY A 64 -1.93 -5.98 -4.65
C GLY A 64 -1.50 -7.27 -5.34
N MET A 65 -2.19 -8.37 -5.08
CA MET A 65 -1.91 -9.64 -5.76
C MET A 65 -2.17 -9.54 -7.27
N ALA A 66 -3.24 -8.86 -7.68
CA ALA A 66 -3.53 -8.64 -9.10
C ALA A 66 -2.41 -7.83 -9.78
N ARG A 67 -1.83 -6.85 -9.09
CA ARG A 67 -0.67 -6.10 -9.61
C ARG A 67 0.56 -6.98 -9.80
N ILE A 68 0.78 -7.93 -8.88
CA ILE A 68 1.89 -8.87 -8.99
C ILE A 68 1.70 -9.81 -10.19
N GLU A 69 0.47 -10.25 -10.43
CA GLU A 69 0.15 -11.28 -11.40
C GLU A 69 -0.02 -10.76 -12.83
N SER A 70 -0.27 -9.46 -13.01
CA SER A 70 -0.55 -8.88 -14.33
C SER A 70 0.32 -7.68 -14.62
N SER A 71 1.14 -7.78 -15.68
CA SER A 71 1.96 -6.65 -16.15
C SER A 71 1.12 -5.52 -16.75
N ASP A 72 -0.13 -5.82 -17.15
CA ASP A 72 -1.04 -4.85 -17.77
C ASP A 72 -1.97 -4.18 -16.76
N PHE A 73 -1.76 -4.43 -15.47
CA PHE A 73 -2.60 -3.84 -14.44
C PHE A 73 -2.45 -2.30 -14.46
N PRO A 74 -3.55 -1.54 -14.39
CA PRO A 74 -3.47 -0.07 -14.41
C PRO A 74 -2.60 0.48 -13.30
N GLN A 75 -1.77 1.45 -13.62
CA GLN A 75 -0.90 2.08 -12.63
C GLN A 75 -1.71 2.81 -11.55
N ILE A 76 -2.83 3.41 -11.91
CA ILE A 76 -3.71 4.07 -10.96
C ILE A 76 -5.10 3.46 -11.04
N VAL A 77 -5.61 3.01 -9.91
CA VAL A 77 -7.01 2.62 -9.74
C VAL A 77 -7.60 3.53 -8.66
N ALA A 78 -8.42 4.48 -9.08
CA ALA A 78 -8.89 5.53 -8.20
C ALA A 78 -10.35 5.34 -7.79
N ASN A 79 -10.65 5.74 -6.56
CA ASN A 79 -12.02 5.89 -6.06
C ASN A 79 -12.83 4.60 -6.12
N TYR A 80 -12.19 3.44 -5.89
CA TYR A 80 -12.93 2.18 -5.86
C TYR A 80 -13.49 1.91 -4.45
N PRO A 81 -14.64 1.23 -4.38
CA PRO A 81 -15.20 0.86 -3.08
C PRO A 81 -14.34 -0.21 -2.41
N ASN A 82 -14.20 -0.09 -1.11
CA ASN A 82 -13.47 -1.05 -0.30
C ASN A 82 -14.22 -1.26 1.02
N GLN A 83 -13.95 -2.37 1.68
CA GLN A 83 -14.59 -2.70 2.95
C GLN A 83 -13.52 -3.19 3.93
N PHE A 84 -13.53 -2.62 5.13
CA PHE A 84 -12.66 -3.09 6.21
C PHE A 84 -13.23 -4.38 6.82
N PRO A 85 -12.39 -5.17 7.52
CA PRO A 85 -12.84 -6.43 8.13
C PRO A 85 -14.01 -6.28 9.09
N ASP A 86 -14.17 -5.11 9.71
CA ASP A 86 -15.28 -4.83 10.64
C ASP A 86 -16.57 -4.37 9.95
N GLY A 87 -16.59 -4.35 8.61
CA GLY A 87 -17.77 -4.00 7.82
C GLY A 87 -17.88 -2.54 7.42
N ARG A 88 -17.01 -1.65 7.95
CA ARG A 88 -17.00 -0.25 7.52
C ARG A 88 -16.61 -0.15 6.04
N THR A 89 -17.22 0.77 5.33
CA THR A 89 -16.90 1.02 3.93
C THR A 89 -15.91 2.16 3.78
N ALA A 90 -15.12 2.10 2.73
CA ALA A 90 -14.14 3.13 2.40
C ALA A 90 -14.08 3.33 0.90
N LYS A 91 -13.58 4.49 0.50
CA LYS A 91 -13.22 4.77 -0.88
C LYS A 91 -11.70 4.76 -0.96
N SER A 92 -11.16 3.98 -1.88
CA SER A 92 -9.72 3.72 -1.96
C SER A 92 -9.14 4.11 -3.30
N THR A 93 -7.86 4.41 -3.30
CA THR A 93 -7.07 4.63 -4.51
C THR A 93 -5.78 3.84 -4.37
N SER A 94 -5.39 3.14 -5.41
CA SER A 94 -4.15 2.38 -5.47
C SER A 94 -3.27 2.92 -6.59
N ILE A 95 -2.01 3.16 -6.27
CA ILE A 95 -1.02 3.65 -7.23
C ILE A 95 0.13 2.66 -7.27
N GLY A 96 0.47 2.16 -8.47
CA GLY A 96 1.62 1.30 -8.69
C GLY A 96 2.82 2.10 -9.21
N ILE A 97 3.98 1.83 -8.69
CA ILE A 97 5.22 2.50 -9.09
C ILE A 97 6.27 1.46 -9.46
#